data_a98e50ee46da0bd1801812d5592ec92e
#
_entry.id   a98e50ee46da0bd1801812d5592ec92e
#
_cell.length_a   1.000
_cell.length_b   1.000
_cell.length_c   1.000
_cell.angle_alpha   90.00
_cell.angle_beta   90.00
_cell.angle_gamma   90.00
#
_symmetry.space_group_name_H-M   'P 1'
#
loop_
_entity.id
_entity.type
_entity.pdbx_description
1 polymer ?
#
loop_
_entity_poly.entity_id
_entity_poly.type
_entity_poly.pdbx_seq_one_letter_code
_entity_poly.pdbx_strand_id
1 'polypeptide(L)'
;MRLGLDIGGTKIEAVVIDNAGEIVYRERCATPKQSYGDFFQAVTEMISKARLAVNQSLSVGVGVPGAVDSEGLIKNSNILVLNQQAFAQDLERALGI
;
A
#
# COMPACT_ATOMS: atom_id res chain seq x y z
N MET A 1 -3.07 -14.35 8.35
CA MET A 1 -2.26 -13.15 8.64
C MET A 1 -2.77 -11.95 7.86
N ARG A 2 -2.49 -10.76 8.33
CA ARG A 2 -2.94 -9.51 7.71
C ARG A 2 -1.76 -8.59 7.50
N LEU A 3 -1.66 -8.03 6.29
CA LEU A 3 -0.67 -7.01 5.95
C LEU A 3 -1.37 -5.66 5.95
N GLY A 4 -0.82 -4.70 6.68
CA GLY A 4 -1.24 -3.32 6.65
C GLY A 4 -0.16 -2.45 6.07
N LEU A 5 -0.51 -1.60 5.10
CA LEU A 5 0.36 -0.53 4.61
C LEU A 5 -0.16 0.80 5.10
N ASP A 6 0.71 1.57 5.71
CA ASP A 6 0.45 2.94 6.10
C ASP A 6 1.27 3.85 5.18
N ILE A 7 0.58 4.51 4.25
CA ILE A 7 1.22 5.34 3.23
C ILE A 7 1.15 6.80 3.69
N GLY A 8 2.31 7.36 4.01
CA GLY A 8 2.44 8.75 4.39
C GLY A 8 3.15 9.57 3.33
N GLY A 9 3.17 10.90 3.49
CA GLY A 9 3.81 11.80 2.55
C GLY A 9 5.32 11.66 2.48
N THR A 10 5.96 11.12 3.52
CA THR A 10 7.41 10.95 3.57
C THR A 10 7.86 9.51 3.57
N LYS A 11 7.07 8.61 4.17
CA LYS A 11 7.44 7.20 4.28
C LYS A 11 6.22 6.31 4.15
N ILE A 12 6.48 5.07 3.72
CA ILE A 12 5.51 3.98 3.67
C ILE A 12 5.97 2.92 4.66
N GLU A 13 5.07 2.43 5.50
CA GLU A 13 5.35 1.35 6.44
C GLU A 13 4.46 0.15 6.14
N ALA A 14 5.07 -1.03 6.08
CA ALA A 14 4.38 -2.31 5.93
C ALA A 14 4.53 -3.12 7.22
N VAL A 15 3.42 -3.65 7.73
CA VAL A 15 3.39 -4.44 8.95
C VAL A 15 2.54 -5.68 8.71
N VAL A 16 3.04 -6.86 9.05
CA VAL A 16 2.24 -8.09 9.04
C VAL A 16 1.95 -8.50 10.48
N ILE A 17 0.68 -8.78 10.72
CA ILE A 17 0.19 -9.20 12.04
C ILE A 17 -0.36 -10.63 11.91
N ASP A 18 0.03 -11.51 12.84
CA ASP A 18 -0.48 -12.87 12.88
C ASP A 18 -1.85 -12.94 13.57
N ASN A 19 -2.39 -14.14 13.69
CA ASN A 19 -3.73 -14.35 14.27
C ASN A 19 -3.77 -14.04 15.77
N ALA A 20 -2.63 -14.00 16.45
CA ALA A 20 -2.52 -13.63 17.86
C ALA A 20 -2.36 -12.13 18.06
N GLY A 21 -2.30 -11.34 16.98
CA GLY A 21 -2.09 -9.89 17.07
C GLY A 21 -0.63 -9.48 17.18
N GLU A 22 0.29 -10.41 16.98
CA GLU A 22 1.73 -10.12 17.07
C GLU A 22 2.27 -9.64 15.74
N ILE A 23 3.19 -8.66 15.78
CA ILE A 23 3.88 -8.18 14.59
C ILE A 23 4.97 -9.18 14.23
N VAL A 24 4.88 -9.78 13.06
CA VAL A 24 5.84 -10.78 12.58
C VAL A 24 6.72 -10.27 11.44
N TYR A 25 6.42 -9.10 10.90
CA TYR A 25 7.19 -8.49 9.80
C TYR A 25 6.96 -6.99 9.80
N ARG A 26 8.02 -6.22 9.55
CA ARG A 26 7.92 -4.75 9.44
C ARG A 26 8.99 -4.26 8.46
N GLU A 27 8.58 -3.36 7.57
CA GLU A 27 9.50 -2.71 6.64
C GLU A 27 9.03 -1.27 6.41
N ARG A 28 9.98 -0.38 6.16
CA ARG A 28 9.74 1.02 5.82
C ARG A 28 10.54 1.40 4.59
N CYS A 29 9.99 2.31 3.81
CA CYS A 29 10.76 2.96 2.73
C CYS A 29 10.31 4.41 2.60
N ALA A 30 11.15 5.21 1.93
CA ALA A 30 10.76 6.57 1.57
C ALA A 30 9.65 6.51 0.53
N THR A 31 8.70 7.45 0.62
CA THR A 31 7.59 7.53 -0.34
C THR A 31 8.10 8.11 -1.65
N PRO A 32 8.09 7.35 -2.77
CA PRO A 32 8.41 7.93 -4.07
C PRO A 32 7.30 8.92 -4.47
N LYS A 33 7.70 10.13 -4.91
CA LYS A 33 6.76 11.20 -5.22
C LYS A 33 6.96 11.79 -6.61
N GLN A 34 7.86 11.23 -7.41
CA GLN A 34 8.18 11.78 -8.74
C GLN A 34 7.16 11.40 -9.79
N SER A 35 6.62 10.18 -9.71
CA SER A 35 5.60 9.70 -10.61
C SER A 35 4.71 8.69 -9.92
N TYR A 36 3.49 8.54 -10.43
CA TYR A 36 2.59 7.51 -9.94
C TYR A 36 3.18 6.10 -10.17
N GLY A 37 3.85 5.89 -11.30
CA GLY A 37 4.48 4.60 -11.60
C GLY A 37 5.54 4.21 -10.58
N ASP A 38 6.40 5.14 -10.20
CA ASP A 38 7.43 4.89 -9.19
C ASP A 38 6.80 4.60 -7.82
N PHE A 39 5.79 5.38 -7.45
CA PHE A 39 5.05 5.18 -6.22
C PHE A 39 4.39 3.81 -6.20
N PHE A 40 3.67 3.47 -7.26
CA PHE A 40 2.94 2.21 -7.37
C PHE A 40 3.88 1.00 -7.32
N GLN A 41 5.02 1.09 -7.99
CA GLN A 41 6.03 0.04 -7.98
C GLN A 41 6.56 -0.20 -6.56
N ALA A 42 6.85 0.86 -5.82
CA ALA A 42 7.33 0.73 -4.44
C ALA A 42 6.29 0.01 -3.56
N VAL A 43 5.01 0.34 -3.71
CA VAL A 43 3.93 -0.28 -2.95
C VAL A 43 3.83 -1.77 -3.28
N THR A 44 3.82 -2.13 -4.55
CA THR A 44 3.70 -3.54 -4.96
C THR A 44 4.93 -4.35 -4.55
N GLU A 45 6.11 -3.77 -4.59
CA GLU A 45 7.33 -4.43 -4.11
C GLU A 45 7.28 -4.70 -2.62
N MET A 46 6.80 -3.76 -1.82
CA MET A 46 6.66 -3.95 -0.38
C MET A 46 5.69 -5.08 -0.06
N ILE A 47 4.59 -5.17 -0.78
CA ILE A 47 3.61 -6.25 -0.62
C ILE A 47 4.23 -7.60 -0.99
N SER A 48 4.95 -7.66 -2.11
CA SER A 48 5.62 -8.89 -2.56
C SER A 48 6.65 -9.38 -1.56
N LYS A 49 7.46 -8.48 -1.01
CA LYS A 49 8.45 -8.84 0.00
C LYS A 49 7.79 -9.37 1.26
N ALA A 50 6.70 -8.77 1.71
CA ALA A 50 5.98 -9.22 2.89
C ALA A 50 5.39 -10.62 2.66
N ARG A 51 4.80 -10.87 1.50
CA ARG A 51 4.25 -12.18 1.14
C ARG A 51 5.31 -13.26 1.14
N LEU A 52 6.49 -12.96 0.59
CA LEU A 52 7.60 -13.91 0.58
C LEU A 52 8.14 -14.18 1.98
N ALA A 53 8.24 -13.13 2.81
CA ALA A 53 8.82 -13.25 4.15
C ALA A 53 7.99 -14.15 5.06
N VAL A 54 6.66 -14.04 5.00
CA VAL A 54 5.78 -14.84 5.88
C VAL A 54 5.34 -16.14 5.23
N ASN A 55 5.46 -16.27 3.93
CA ASN A 55 5.13 -17.48 3.16
C ASN A 55 3.75 -18.04 3.50
N GLN A 56 2.77 -17.16 3.67
CA GLN A 56 1.38 -17.50 3.96
C GLN A 56 0.46 -16.56 3.22
N SER A 57 -0.80 -16.95 3.11
CA SER A 57 -1.83 -16.11 2.55
C SER A 57 -2.04 -14.87 3.43
N LEU A 58 -2.10 -13.69 2.80
CA LEU A 58 -2.28 -12.41 3.47
C LEU A 58 -3.50 -11.68 2.93
N SER A 59 -4.34 -11.17 3.82
CA SER A 59 -5.24 -10.10 3.44
C SER A 59 -4.47 -8.78 3.51
N VAL A 60 -4.81 -7.83 2.63
CA VAL A 60 -4.08 -6.57 2.51
C VAL A 60 -5.01 -5.40 2.78
N GLY A 61 -4.63 -4.56 3.74
CA GLY A 61 -5.29 -3.29 4.01
C GLY A 61 -4.31 -2.15 3.76
N VAL A 62 -4.79 -1.06 3.16
CA VAL A 62 -3.94 0.07 2.80
C VAL A 62 -4.59 1.37 3.26
N GLY A 63 -3.85 2.15 4.04
CA GLY A 63 -4.23 3.51 4.42
C GLY A 63 -3.47 4.51 3.57
N VAL A 64 -4.18 5.42 2.91
CA VAL A 64 -3.58 6.49 2.10
C VAL A 64 -4.14 7.85 2.52
N PRO A 65 -3.36 8.93 2.39
CA PRO A 65 -3.90 10.26 2.64
C PRO A 65 -4.81 10.69 1.49
N GLY A 66 -5.89 11.41 1.84
CA GLY A 66 -6.87 11.90 0.87
C GLY A 66 -8.20 11.20 0.99
N ALA A 67 -9.02 11.38 -0.02
CA ALA A 67 -10.36 10.80 -0.09
C ALA A 67 -10.54 10.10 -1.43
N VAL A 68 -11.54 9.23 -1.51
CA VAL A 68 -11.90 8.55 -2.77
C VAL A 68 -13.22 9.12 -3.23
N ASP A 69 -13.30 9.56 -4.51
CA ASP A 69 -14.53 10.10 -5.05
C ASP A 69 -15.49 8.99 -5.55
N SER A 70 -16.63 9.39 -6.13
CA SER A 70 -17.63 8.45 -6.60
C SER A 70 -17.16 7.57 -7.75
N GLU A 71 -16.07 7.96 -8.44
CA GLU A 71 -15.49 7.20 -9.54
C GLU A 71 -14.33 6.31 -9.09
N GLY A 72 -14.00 6.31 -7.80
CA GLY A 72 -12.89 5.52 -7.27
C GLY A 72 -11.53 6.20 -7.40
N LEU A 73 -11.50 7.49 -7.73
CA LEU A 73 -10.24 8.23 -7.91
C LEU A 73 -9.85 8.96 -6.62
N ILE A 74 -8.56 9.02 -6.36
CA ILE A 74 -8.04 9.72 -5.17
C ILE A 74 -8.09 11.23 -5.38
N LYS A 75 -8.51 11.94 -4.34
CA LYS A 75 -8.60 13.40 -4.32
C LYS A 75 -8.04 13.95 -3.02
N ASN A 76 -7.55 15.18 -3.10
CA ASN A 76 -7.07 15.94 -1.94
C ASN A 76 -5.97 15.25 -1.17
N SER A 77 -5.16 14.43 -1.84
CA SER A 77 -3.99 13.82 -1.22
C SER A 77 -2.82 14.81 -1.21
N ASN A 78 -2.05 14.81 -0.12
CA ASN A 78 -0.78 15.52 -0.08
C ASN A 78 0.32 14.79 -0.86
N ILE A 79 0.09 13.54 -1.24
CA ILE A 79 0.92 12.84 -2.21
C ILE A 79 0.33 13.13 -3.58
N LEU A 80 0.86 14.18 -4.23
CA LEU A 80 0.22 14.76 -5.42
C LEU A 80 0.06 13.78 -6.57
N VAL A 81 1.01 12.84 -6.73
CA VAL A 81 0.95 11.85 -7.81
C VAL A 81 -0.21 10.86 -7.66
N LEU A 82 -0.80 10.74 -6.46
CA LEU A 82 -1.97 9.91 -6.23
C LEU A 82 -3.27 10.54 -6.73
N ASN A 83 -3.33 11.86 -6.81
CA ASN A 83 -4.57 12.54 -7.18
C ASN A 83 -4.99 12.16 -8.60
N GLN A 84 -6.28 11.91 -8.79
CA GLN A 84 -6.92 11.46 -10.03
C GLN A 84 -6.55 10.02 -10.43
N GLN A 85 -5.89 9.25 -9.56
CA GLN A 85 -5.52 7.87 -9.83
C GLN A 85 -6.53 6.90 -9.20
N ALA A 86 -6.81 5.80 -9.91
CA ALA A 86 -7.66 4.71 -9.41
C ALA A 86 -6.80 3.71 -8.63
N PHE A 87 -6.20 4.17 -7.56
CA PHE A 87 -5.17 3.40 -6.84
C PHE A 87 -5.69 2.06 -6.33
N ALA A 88 -6.89 2.03 -5.73
CA ALA A 88 -7.46 0.78 -5.20
C ALA A 88 -7.67 -0.24 -6.32
N GLN A 89 -8.25 0.18 -7.44
CA GLN A 89 -8.50 -0.70 -8.58
C GLN A 89 -7.20 -1.20 -9.19
N ASP A 90 -6.22 -0.31 -9.35
CA ASP A 90 -4.91 -0.67 -9.88
C ASP A 90 -4.23 -1.71 -8.99
N LEU A 91 -4.32 -1.51 -7.67
CA LEU A 91 -3.71 -2.41 -6.70
C LEU A 91 -4.39 -3.78 -6.70
N GLU A 92 -5.72 -3.81 -6.70
CA GLU A 92 -6.48 -5.06 -6.79
C GLU A 92 -6.09 -5.85 -8.04
N ARG A 93 -5.98 -5.17 -9.18
CA ARG A 93 -5.57 -5.79 -10.44
C ARG A 93 -4.16 -6.35 -10.36
N ALA A 94 -3.22 -5.58 -9.80
CA ALA A 94 -1.83 -6.02 -9.67
C ALA A 94 -1.68 -7.21 -8.72
N LEU A 95 -2.49 -7.26 -7.67
CA LEU A 95 -2.45 -8.34 -6.68
C LEU A 95 -3.29 -9.55 -7.06
N GLY A 96 -4.15 -9.43 -8.06
CA GLY A 96 -5.03 -10.51 -8.50
C GLY A 96 -6.19 -10.79 -7.57
N ILE A 97 -6.69 -9.76 -6.94
CA ILE A 97 -7.81 -9.89 -6.00
C ILE A 97 -9.03 -9.11 -6.46
#